data_0e6e6a306d7b1f45fb549f8c7000d855
#
_entry.id   0e6e6a306d7b1f45fb549f8c7000d855
#
_cell.length_a   1.000
_cell.length_b   1.000
_cell.length_c   1.000
_cell.angle_alpha   90.00
_cell.angle_beta   90.00
_cell.angle_gamma   90.00
#
_symmetry.space_group_name_H-M   'P 1'
#
loop_
_entity.id
_entity.type
_entity.pdbx_description
1 polymer ?
#
loop_
_entity_poly.entity_id
_entity_poly.type
_entity_poly.pdbx_seq_one_letter_code
_entity_poly.pdbx_strand_id
1 'polypeptide(L)'
;AYYELEEIGYELADLTEKGEFDPVRAEKVETRLDLIRRMERKYGETVAEVLSQQKKMQEEYDNYVSLDEQVAKTGAEHKRLLAQYRQLARQLTEARHGLANEFEKNMMAQLKDLGMGNTIFQVSFAIRPEGKIFMPQSVGDDVIEFMISPNPGEPLKPLSKIASGGELSRLMLAIKSLEAEKGGVGTMVFDEIDTGISGRMAQVVAEKMALIARKRQVICVTHLPQIAAMAAHQFLVEKRVEGERTNTSVRLLSPKERISEVARMLGGADGSEGSAMSHAAHMLY
;
A
#
# COMPACT_ATOMS: atom_id res chain seq x y z
N ALA A 1 -101.36 39.12 -26.55
CA ALA A 1 -100.49 40.16 -25.90
C ALA A 1 -100.70 40.26 -24.37
N TYR A 2 -102.01 40.43 -23.88
CA TYR A 2 -102.21 40.58 -22.43
C TYR A 2 -101.84 39.29 -21.65
N TYR A 3 -102.36 38.14 -22.08
CA TYR A 3 -102.03 36.84 -21.48
C TYR A 3 -100.54 36.41 -21.59
N GLU A 4 -99.87 36.80 -22.61
CA GLU A 4 -98.43 36.56 -22.78
C GLU A 4 -97.65 37.40 -21.77
N LEU A 5 -98.07 38.64 -21.49
CA LEU A 5 -97.43 39.48 -20.49
C LEU A 5 -97.64 38.97 -19.07
N GLU A 6 -98.83 38.41 -18.79
CA GLU A 6 -99.20 37.79 -17.51
C GLU A 6 -98.39 36.49 -17.29
N GLU A 7 -98.22 35.68 -18.31
CA GLU A 7 -97.40 34.49 -18.29
C GLU A 7 -95.94 34.80 -18.05
N ILE A 8 -95.36 35.78 -18.75
CA ILE A 8 -94.00 36.28 -18.52
C ILE A 8 -93.85 36.85 -17.11
N GLY A 9 -94.89 37.51 -16.59
CA GLY A 9 -94.93 38.00 -15.20
C GLY A 9 -94.85 36.86 -14.19
N TYR A 10 -95.58 35.75 -14.42
CA TYR A 10 -95.50 34.58 -13.55
C TYR A 10 -94.16 33.86 -13.65
N GLU A 11 -93.59 33.73 -14.86
CA GLU A 11 -92.28 33.15 -15.03
C GLU A 11 -91.16 33.95 -14.38
N LEU A 12 -91.25 35.28 -14.40
CA LEU A 12 -90.30 36.17 -13.71
C LEU A 12 -90.51 36.12 -12.16
N ALA A 13 -91.70 35.99 -11.69
CA ALA A 13 -92.01 35.82 -10.25
C ALA A 13 -91.46 34.45 -9.75
N ASP A 14 -91.66 33.38 -10.52
CA ASP A 14 -91.15 32.03 -10.22
C ASP A 14 -89.57 31.98 -10.25
N LEU A 15 -88.98 32.71 -11.18
CA LEU A 15 -87.53 32.85 -11.23
C LEU A 15 -86.94 33.67 -10.06
N THR A 16 -87.70 34.71 -9.56
CA THR A 16 -87.28 35.49 -8.40
C THR A 16 -87.49 34.73 -7.08
N GLU A 17 -88.51 33.89 -7.00
CA GLU A 17 -88.80 33.08 -5.82
C GLU A 17 -87.89 31.87 -5.71
N LYS A 18 -87.47 31.31 -6.83
CA LYS A 18 -86.46 30.26 -6.91
C LYS A 18 -85.00 30.72 -6.73
N GLY A 19 -84.78 32.01 -6.90
CA GLY A 19 -83.49 32.66 -6.69
C GLY A 19 -83.37 33.15 -5.24
N GLU A 20 -83.33 32.21 -4.24
CA GLU A 20 -82.87 32.56 -2.89
C GLU A 20 -81.45 33.06 -2.95
N PHE A 21 -81.26 34.39 -3.04
CA PHE A 21 -79.95 35.00 -2.91
C PHE A 21 -79.49 34.90 -1.45
N ASP A 22 -78.63 33.92 -1.18
CA ASP A 22 -77.95 33.77 0.11
C ASP A 22 -76.65 34.57 0.08
N PRO A 23 -76.58 35.76 0.68
CA PRO A 23 -75.44 36.65 0.68
C PRO A 23 -74.24 35.99 1.38
N VAL A 24 -74.45 35.15 2.39
CA VAL A 24 -73.38 34.46 3.13
C VAL A 24 -72.73 33.38 2.26
N ARG A 25 -73.54 32.68 1.47
CA ARG A 25 -73.08 31.69 0.53
C ARG A 25 -72.34 32.37 -0.63
N ALA A 26 -72.83 33.47 -1.15
CA ALA A 26 -72.15 34.26 -2.21
C ALA A 26 -70.76 34.73 -1.76
N GLU A 27 -70.65 35.31 -0.57
CA GLU A 27 -69.33 35.73 0.00
C GLU A 27 -68.37 34.60 0.19
N LYS A 28 -68.83 33.42 0.65
CA LYS A 28 -68.00 32.21 0.73
C LYS A 28 -67.51 31.74 -0.62
N VAL A 29 -68.35 31.74 -1.65
CA VAL A 29 -68.02 31.38 -3.00
C VAL A 29 -66.99 32.35 -3.59
N GLU A 30 -67.18 33.66 -3.43
CA GLU A 30 -66.28 34.71 -3.88
C GLU A 30 -64.88 34.58 -3.23
N THR A 31 -64.85 34.42 -1.90
CA THR A 31 -63.62 34.20 -1.15
C THR A 31 -62.88 32.96 -1.66
N ARG A 32 -63.61 31.88 -1.95
CA ARG A 32 -62.97 30.64 -2.50
C ARG A 32 -62.49 30.84 -3.90
N LEU A 33 -63.20 31.53 -4.76
CA LEU A 33 -62.79 31.87 -6.12
C LEU A 33 -61.51 32.74 -6.12
N ASP A 34 -61.48 33.74 -5.25
CA ASP A 34 -60.31 34.60 -5.09
C ASP A 34 -59.06 33.80 -4.63
N LEU A 35 -59.26 32.83 -3.74
CA LEU A 35 -58.18 31.94 -3.34
C LEU A 35 -57.67 31.07 -4.52
N ILE A 36 -58.60 30.47 -5.28
CA ILE A 36 -58.27 29.67 -6.47
C ILE A 36 -57.52 30.53 -7.49
N ARG A 37 -58.02 31.71 -7.83
CA ARG A 37 -57.39 32.64 -8.78
C ARG A 37 -56.00 33.09 -8.32
N ARG A 38 -55.77 33.25 -7.00
CA ARG A 38 -54.44 33.53 -6.42
C ARG A 38 -53.52 32.37 -6.59
N MET A 39 -53.99 31.14 -6.37
CA MET A 39 -53.18 29.91 -6.60
C MET A 39 -52.83 29.71 -8.07
N GLU A 40 -53.79 29.90 -8.97
CA GLU A 40 -53.58 29.82 -10.42
C GLU A 40 -52.53 30.84 -10.89
N ARG A 41 -52.65 32.10 -10.46
CA ARG A 41 -51.66 33.14 -10.82
C ARG A 41 -50.27 32.85 -10.33
N LYS A 42 -50.10 32.07 -9.26
CA LYS A 42 -48.81 31.82 -8.66
C LYS A 42 -48.19 30.48 -9.09
N TYR A 43 -49.02 29.49 -9.36
CA TYR A 43 -48.56 28.12 -9.52
C TYR A 43 -48.97 27.44 -10.84
N GLY A 44 -49.82 28.08 -11.67
CA GLY A 44 -50.25 27.55 -12.96
C GLY A 44 -51.52 28.25 -13.44
N GLU A 45 -51.84 28.14 -14.74
CA GLU A 45 -53.01 28.83 -15.35
C GLU A 45 -54.34 28.11 -15.04
N THR A 46 -54.29 26.86 -14.62
CA THR A 46 -55.45 26.02 -14.34
C THR A 46 -55.31 25.30 -13.00
N VAL A 47 -56.45 24.93 -12.39
CA VAL A 47 -56.47 24.12 -11.16
C VAL A 47 -55.68 22.83 -11.33
N ALA A 48 -55.71 22.19 -12.50
CA ALA A 48 -54.98 20.99 -12.79
C ALA A 48 -53.46 21.21 -12.75
N GLU A 49 -52.98 22.32 -13.26
CA GLU A 49 -51.56 22.69 -13.19
C GLU A 49 -51.13 23.03 -11.77
N VAL A 50 -51.93 23.73 -11.00
CA VAL A 50 -51.70 24.03 -9.57
C VAL A 50 -51.55 22.74 -8.77
N LEU A 51 -52.40 21.74 -8.99
CA LEU A 51 -52.31 20.41 -8.34
C LEU A 51 -51.09 19.63 -8.79
N SER A 52 -50.72 19.69 -10.08
CA SER A 52 -49.55 19.10 -10.59
C SER A 52 -48.26 19.70 -9.98
N GLN A 53 -48.24 21.03 -9.85
CA GLN A 53 -47.14 21.73 -9.20
C GLN A 53 -47.04 21.41 -7.71
N GLN A 54 -48.18 21.34 -7.00
CA GLN A 54 -48.22 20.88 -5.61
C GLN A 54 -47.59 19.49 -5.46
N LYS A 55 -47.93 18.55 -6.35
CA LYS A 55 -47.42 17.19 -6.30
C LYS A 55 -45.87 17.17 -6.51
N LYS A 56 -45.37 17.93 -7.48
CA LYS A 56 -43.93 18.07 -7.70
C LYS A 56 -43.21 18.64 -6.49
N MET A 57 -43.72 19.70 -5.92
CA MET A 57 -43.15 20.34 -4.73
C MET A 57 -43.20 19.41 -3.50
N GLN A 58 -44.23 18.58 -3.38
CA GLN A 58 -44.30 17.57 -2.32
C GLN A 58 -43.23 16.47 -2.52
N GLU A 59 -43.08 15.98 -3.73
CA GLU A 59 -42.06 14.99 -4.08
C GLU A 59 -40.64 15.55 -3.82
N GLU A 60 -40.38 16.80 -4.19
CA GLU A 60 -39.10 17.48 -3.90
C GLU A 60 -38.90 17.62 -2.38
N TYR A 61 -39.90 18.04 -1.62
CA TYR A 61 -39.79 18.15 -0.17
C TYR A 61 -39.49 16.80 0.50
N ASP A 62 -40.22 15.76 0.11
CA ASP A 62 -40.01 14.41 0.65
C ASP A 62 -38.59 13.90 0.32
N ASN A 63 -38.07 14.20 -0.87
CA ASN A 63 -36.72 13.91 -1.24
C ASN A 63 -35.69 14.66 -0.37
N TYR A 64 -35.87 15.94 -0.10
CA TYR A 64 -34.97 16.71 0.78
C TYR A 64 -34.94 16.16 2.21
N VAL A 65 -36.14 15.85 2.77
CA VAL A 65 -36.23 15.26 4.11
C VAL A 65 -35.49 13.91 4.17
N SER A 66 -35.70 13.06 3.15
CA SER A 66 -35.00 11.76 3.09
C SER A 66 -33.50 11.91 2.94
N LEU A 67 -33.00 12.91 2.19
CA LEU A 67 -31.58 13.21 2.06
C LEU A 67 -30.97 13.65 3.38
N ASP A 68 -31.61 14.49 4.14
CA ASP A 68 -31.11 14.93 5.45
C ASP A 68 -30.98 13.77 6.43
N GLU A 69 -31.95 12.86 6.45
CA GLU A 69 -31.87 11.63 7.25
C GLU A 69 -30.73 10.73 6.80
N GLN A 70 -30.54 10.55 5.47
CA GLN A 70 -29.45 9.77 4.91
C GLN A 70 -28.08 10.38 5.24
N VAL A 71 -27.93 11.69 5.12
CA VAL A 71 -26.70 12.42 5.50
C VAL A 71 -26.39 12.23 6.98
N ALA A 72 -27.38 12.39 7.86
CA ALA A 72 -27.20 12.19 9.29
C ALA A 72 -26.78 10.75 9.63
N LYS A 73 -27.45 9.75 9.03
CA LYS A 73 -27.14 8.32 9.21
C LYS A 73 -25.75 7.97 8.69
N THR A 74 -25.41 8.40 7.48
CA THR A 74 -24.10 8.16 6.86
C THR A 74 -23.00 8.85 7.66
N GLY A 75 -23.23 10.07 8.14
CA GLY A 75 -22.31 10.81 9.00
C GLY A 75 -22.05 10.11 10.34
N ALA A 76 -23.08 9.56 10.98
CA ALA A 76 -22.93 8.78 12.21
C ALA A 76 -22.14 7.48 11.96
N GLU A 77 -22.44 6.76 10.88
CA GLU A 77 -21.74 5.54 10.51
C GLU A 77 -20.26 5.83 10.17
N HIS A 78 -19.97 6.88 9.42
CA HIS A 78 -18.62 7.33 9.13
C HIS A 78 -17.83 7.61 10.42
N LYS A 79 -18.42 8.34 11.38
CA LYS A 79 -17.77 8.61 12.68
C LYS A 79 -17.46 7.31 13.43
N ARG A 80 -18.41 6.36 13.45
CA ARG A 80 -18.25 5.06 14.09
C ARG A 80 -17.09 4.27 13.47
N LEU A 81 -17.08 4.14 12.14
CA LEU A 81 -16.04 3.42 11.41
C LEU A 81 -14.67 4.07 11.57
N LEU A 82 -14.60 5.39 11.57
CA LEU A 82 -13.36 6.13 11.79
C LEU A 82 -12.79 5.90 13.20
N ALA A 83 -13.65 5.84 14.21
CA ALA A 83 -13.22 5.51 15.57
C ALA A 83 -12.66 4.08 15.66
N GLN A 84 -13.31 3.10 15.05
CA GLN A 84 -12.82 1.72 14.97
C GLN A 84 -11.49 1.63 14.22
N TYR A 85 -11.38 2.30 13.08
CA TYR A 85 -10.12 2.36 12.33
C TYR A 85 -8.97 2.89 13.20
N ARG A 86 -9.17 4.03 13.87
CA ARG A 86 -8.14 4.64 14.72
C ARG A 86 -7.71 3.72 15.87
N GLN A 87 -8.64 2.97 16.44
CA GLN A 87 -8.31 1.97 17.47
C GLN A 87 -7.43 0.85 16.91
N LEU A 88 -7.81 0.28 15.75
CA LEU A 88 -7.04 -0.77 15.10
C LEU A 88 -5.66 -0.29 14.62
N ALA A 89 -5.59 0.92 14.06
CA ALA A 89 -4.33 1.53 13.65
C ALA A 89 -3.36 1.69 14.83
N ARG A 90 -3.83 2.15 15.99
CA ARG A 90 -3.03 2.25 17.21
C ARG A 90 -2.51 0.89 17.70
N GLN A 91 -3.38 -0.13 17.74
CA GLN A 91 -2.98 -1.49 18.11
C GLN A 91 -1.89 -2.04 17.18
N LEU A 92 -2.03 -1.76 15.87
CA LEU A 92 -1.05 -2.15 14.88
C LEU A 92 0.30 -1.43 15.10
N THR A 93 0.27 -0.12 15.38
CA THR A 93 1.46 0.67 15.70
C THR A 93 2.17 0.13 16.95
N GLU A 94 1.44 -0.13 18.03
CA GLU A 94 2.00 -0.70 19.26
C GLU A 94 2.66 -2.06 19.01
N ALA A 95 2.00 -2.95 18.27
CA ALA A 95 2.55 -4.26 17.92
C ALA A 95 3.83 -4.13 17.08
N ARG A 96 3.84 -3.19 16.10
CA ARG A 96 5.02 -2.91 15.28
C ARG A 96 6.19 -2.38 16.09
N HIS A 97 5.96 -1.46 17.02
CA HIS A 97 7.02 -0.96 17.92
C HIS A 97 7.62 -2.08 18.76
N GLY A 98 6.78 -2.98 19.31
CA GLY A 98 7.26 -4.14 20.05
C GLY A 98 8.18 -5.04 19.21
N LEU A 99 7.77 -5.35 17.98
CA LEU A 99 8.55 -6.17 17.06
C LEU A 99 9.81 -5.45 16.54
N ALA A 100 9.75 -4.13 16.35
CA ALA A 100 10.89 -3.35 15.84
C ALA A 100 12.09 -3.45 16.78
N ASN A 101 11.89 -3.31 18.08
CA ASN A 101 12.96 -3.40 19.08
C ASN A 101 13.66 -4.78 19.04
N GLU A 102 12.90 -5.84 18.91
CA GLU A 102 13.46 -7.21 18.79
C GLU A 102 14.20 -7.36 17.44
N PHE A 103 13.62 -6.88 16.36
CA PHE A 103 14.23 -6.92 15.04
C PHE A 103 15.54 -6.13 14.98
N GLU A 104 15.58 -4.91 15.53
CA GLU A 104 16.80 -4.10 15.61
C GLU A 104 17.92 -4.84 16.36
N LYS A 105 17.61 -5.41 17.52
CA LYS A 105 18.57 -6.18 18.31
C LYS A 105 19.13 -7.39 17.52
N ASN A 106 18.25 -8.13 16.86
CA ASN A 106 18.64 -9.29 16.05
C ASN A 106 19.46 -8.86 14.82
N MET A 107 19.06 -7.76 14.16
CA MET A 107 19.81 -7.18 13.07
C MET A 107 21.23 -6.76 13.49
N MET A 108 21.36 -6.06 14.61
CA MET A 108 22.67 -5.64 15.13
C MET A 108 23.59 -6.84 15.42
N ALA A 109 23.03 -7.94 15.95
CA ALA A 109 23.79 -9.18 16.13
C ALA A 109 24.26 -9.76 14.80
N GLN A 110 23.39 -9.86 13.79
CA GLN A 110 23.75 -10.34 12.46
C GLN A 110 24.82 -9.46 11.78
N LEU A 111 24.66 -8.13 11.88
CA LEU A 111 25.63 -7.18 11.30
C LEU A 111 27.00 -7.26 11.97
N LYS A 112 27.04 -7.45 13.27
CA LYS A 112 28.30 -7.67 14.01
C LYS A 112 29.04 -8.91 13.49
N ASP A 113 28.35 -10.02 13.28
CA ASP A 113 28.92 -11.23 12.71
C ASP A 113 29.48 -11.01 11.28
N LEU A 114 28.79 -10.15 10.52
CA LEU A 114 29.18 -9.80 9.14
C LEU A 114 30.25 -8.70 9.03
N GLY A 115 30.94 -8.39 10.13
CA GLY A 115 32.02 -7.40 10.16
C GLY A 115 31.56 -5.95 10.17
N MET A 116 30.29 -5.73 10.43
CA MET A 116 29.68 -4.41 10.53
C MET A 116 29.30 -4.07 11.97
N GLY A 117 30.16 -4.41 12.93
CA GLY A 117 29.89 -4.30 14.35
C GLY A 117 29.73 -2.88 14.88
N ASN A 118 30.17 -1.89 14.13
CA ASN A 118 30.00 -0.46 14.46
C ASN A 118 28.78 0.17 13.79
N THR A 119 28.07 -0.58 12.98
CA THR A 119 26.86 -0.14 12.30
C THR A 119 25.72 0.02 13.30
N ILE A 120 24.97 1.12 13.19
CA ILE A 120 23.70 1.32 13.91
C ILE A 120 22.57 1.07 12.93
N PHE A 121 21.63 0.19 13.29
CA PHE A 121 20.42 -0.08 12.55
C PHE A 121 19.21 0.30 13.40
N GLN A 122 18.26 1.03 12.83
CA GLN A 122 17.06 1.50 13.51
C GLN A 122 15.85 1.42 12.59
N VAL A 123 14.70 1.08 13.16
CA VAL A 123 13.40 1.16 12.48
C VAL A 123 12.74 2.50 12.84
N SER A 124 12.64 3.37 11.87
CA SER A 124 12.00 4.68 12.03
C SER A 124 10.51 4.56 11.76
N PHE A 125 9.72 5.18 12.65
CA PHE A 125 8.28 5.31 12.50
C PHE A 125 7.93 6.78 12.32
N ALA A 126 7.31 7.10 11.23
CA ALA A 126 6.69 8.41 10.99
C ALA A 126 5.18 8.23 10.83
N ILE A 127 4.43 9.19 11.32
CA ILE A 127 2.99 9.25 11.04
C ILE A 127 2.84 9.85 9.66
N ARG A 128 2.03 9.23 8.84
CA ARG A 128 1.71 9.79 7.51
C ARG A 128 1.09 11.17 7.68
N PRO A 129 1.60 12.20 6.97
CA PRO A 129 1.01 13.53 7.06
C PRO A 129 -0.45 13.48 6.61
N GLU A 130 -1.34 14.01 7.45
CA GLU A 130 -2.75 14.15 7.11
C GLU A 130 -2.88 15.14 5.95
N GLY A 131 -3.48 14.70 4.86
CA GLY A 131 -3.91 15.59 3.78
C GLY A 131 -5.13 16.41 4.20
N LYS A 132 -5.66 17.25 3.28
CA LYS A 132 -6.91 18.01 3.53
C LYS A 132 -8.10 17.10 3.90
N ILE A 133 -8.07 15.84 3.47
CA ILE A 133 -9.05 14.81 3.79
C ILE A 133 -8.29 13.59 4.32
N PHE A 134 -8.61 13.18 5.55
CA PHE A 134 -8.07 11.96 6.13
C PHE A 134 -8.60 10.74 5.35
N MET A 135 -7.68 9.92 4.83
CA MET A 135 -8.01 8.68 4.12
C MET A 135 -7.42 7.48 4.86
N PRO A 136 -8.26 6.64 5.50
CA PRO A 136 -7.82 5.40 6.13
C PRO A 136 -7.06 4.50 5.15
N GLN A 137 -6.00 3.85 5.64
CA GLN A 137 -5.19 2.93 4.84
C GLN A 137 -5.33 1.51 5.39
N SER A 138 -5.35 0.51 4.50
CA SER A 138 -5.42 -0.90 4.90
C SER A 138 -4.22 -1.38 5.71
N VAL A 139 -3.10 -0.65 5.63
CA VAL A 139 -1.84 -0.93 6.32
C VAL A 139 -1.62 -0.08 7.59
N GLY A 140 -2.63 0.69 8.02
CA GLY A 140 -2.52 1.61 9.16
C GLY A 140 -1.83 2.94 8.80
N ASP A 141 -1.53 3.75 9.82
CA ASP A 141 -1.08 5.14 9.67
C ASP A 141 0.45 5.27 9.65
N ASP A 142 1.19 4.23 10.04
CA ASP A 142 2.64 4.28 10.12
C ASP A 142 3.30 4.30 8.74
N VAL A 143 4.31 5.14 8.60
CA VAL A 143 5.32 5.06 7.56
C VAL A 143 6.58 4.50 8.20
N ILE A 144 6.96 3.28 7.83
CA ILE A 144 8.11 2.58 8.41
C ILE A 144 9.28 2.68 7.44
N GLU A 145 10.43 3.10 7.93
CA GLU A 145 11.66 3.19 7.16
C GLU A 145 12.82 2.58 7.95
N PHE A 146 13.61 1.74 7.29
CA PHE A 146 14.84 1.22 7.87
C PHE A 146 15.95 2.26 7.72
N MET A 147 16.53 2.64 8.84
CA MET A 147 17.60 3.62 8.95
C MET A 147 18.90 2.94 9.33
N ILE A 148 19.99 3.40 8.79
CA ILE A 148 21.32 2.85 9.07
C ILE A 148 22.37 3.95 9.15
N SER A 149 23.33 3.75 10.05
CA SER A 149 24.60 4.47 10.11
C SER A 149 25.73 3.45 10.03
N PRO A 150 26.43 3.31 8.92
CA PRO A 150 27.50 2.31 8.75
C PRO A 150 28.68 2.50 9.69
N ASN A 151 29.02 3.75 9.99
CA ASN A 151 30.22 4.11 10.76
C ASN A 151 29.86 5.00 11.96
N PRO A 152 30.59 4.90 13.09
CA PRO A 152 30.40 5.78 14.23
C PRO A 152 30.55 7.24 13.83
N GLY A 153 29.58 8.08 14.28
CA GLY A 153 29.61 9.52 14.00
C GLY A 153 28.94 9.92 12.69
N GLU A 154 28.56 8.98 11.82
CA GLU A 154 27.71 9.30 10.68
C GLU A 154 26.25 9.40 11.09
N PRO A 155 25.46 10.30 10.44
CA PRO A 155 24.03 10.38 10.68
C PRO A 155 23.31 9.12 10.16
N LEU A 156 22.23 8.74 10.82
CA LEU A 156 21.30 7.74 10.31
C LEU A 156 20.71 8.20 8.97
N LYS A 157 20.75 7.33 7.98
CA LYS A 157 20.22 7.56 6.64
C LYS A 157 19.29 6.41 6.26
N PRO A 158 18.27 6.65 5.41
CA PRO A 158 17.48 5.59 4.83
C PRO A 158 18.33 4.54 4.14
N LEU A 159 17.94 3.28 4.28
CA LEU A 159 18.59 2.15 3.64
C LEU A 159 18.77 2.34 2.13
N SER A 160 17.79 2.97 1.48
CA SER A 160 17.79 3.30 0.06
C SER A 160 18.91 4.27 -0.37
N LYS A 161 19.58 4.92 0.58
CA LYS A 161 20.65 5.90 0.34
C LYS A 161 22.04 5.36 0.66
N ILE A 162 22.21 4.06 0.88
CA ILE A 162 23.51 3.43 1.04
C ILE A 162 24.24 3.45 -0.30
N ALA A 163 25.47 3.95 -0.30
CA ALA A 163 26.28 4.09 -1.51
C ALA A 163 27.16 2.87 -1.81
N SER A 164 27.46 2.01 -0.80
CA SER A 164 28.36 0.86 -0.93
C SER A 164 27.59 -0.42 -1.27
N GLY A 165 27.89 -1.01 -2.44
CA GLY A 165 27.27 -2.27 -2.89
C GLY A 165 27.55 -3.43 -1.93
N GLY A 166 28.79 -3.57 -1.46
CA GLY A 166 29.16 -4.62 -0.52
C GLY A 166 28.49 -4.51 0.86
N GLU A 167 28.33 -3.29 1.39
CA GLU A 167 27.59 -3.06 2.64
C GLU A 167 26.11 -3.39 2.49
N LEU A 168 25.50 -2.96 1.39
CA LEU A 168 24.12 -3.25 1.08
C LEU A 168 23.87 -4.77 0.94
N SER A 169 24.76 -5.47 0.23
CA SER A 169 24.64 -6.92 0.04
C SER A 169 24.77 -7.69 1.37
N ARG A 170 25.69 -7.31 2.26
CA ARG A 170 25.80 -7.90 3.60
C ARG A 170 24.60 -7.58 4.48
N LEU A 171 24.09 -6.38 4.41
CA LEU A 171 22.85 -5.98 5.12
C LEU A 171 21.66 -6.80 4.65
N MET A 172 21.52 -6.98 3.33
CA MET A 172 20.46 -7.83 2.78
C MET A 172 20.62 -9.29 3.19
N LEU A 173 21.86 -9.79 3.28
CA LEU A 173 22.14 -11.11 3.82
C LEU A 173 21.70 -11.23 5.28
N ALA A 174 21.96 -10.21 6.12
CA ALA A 174 21.52 -10.18 7.51
C ALA A 174 19.97 -10.24 7.62
N ILE A 175 19.26 -9.41 6.84
CA ILE A 175 17.79 -9.42 6.80
C ILE A 175 17.27 -10.80 6.36
N LYS A 176 17.85 -11.35 5.29
CA LYS A 176 17.43 -12.65 4.73
C LYS A 176 17.76 -13.83 5.64
N SER A 177 18.81 -13.72 6.45
CA SER A 177 19.10 -14.70 7.49
C SER A 177 18.02 -14.75 8.57
N LEU A 178 17.47 -13.59 8.97
CA LEU A 178 16.38 -13.50 9.93
C LEU A 178 15.02 -13.96 9.36
N GLU A 179 14.84 -13.82 8.04
CA GLU A 179 13.61 -14.27 7.35
C GLU A 179 13.67 -15.76 6.94
N ALA A 180 14.81 -16.41 7.04
CA ALA A 180 15.04 -17.74 6.44
C ALA A 180 14.01 -18.81 6.88
N GLU A 181 13.39 -18.64 8.04
CA GLU A 181 12.39 -19.56 8.58
C GLU A 181 10.94 -19.24 8.19
N LYS A 182 10.65 -18.00 7.77
CA LYS A 182 9.28 -17.49 7.64
C LYS A 182 8.66 -17.56 6.23
N GLY A 183 9.34 -18.13 5.26
CA GLY A 183 8.90 -18.09 3.85
C GLY A 183 9.50 -16.87 3.12
N GLY A 184 9.29 -16.73 1.81
CA GLY A 184 9.82 -15.62 1.01
C GLY A 184 10.19 -16.06 -0.41
N VAL A 185 11.10 -15.32 -1.07
CA VAL A 185 11.55 -15.63 -2.44
C VAL A 185 12.29 -16.94 -2.52
N GLY A 186 12.06 -17.70 -3.59
CA GLY A 186 12.68 -19.02 -3.80
C GLY A 186 14.16 -18.94 -4.15
N THR A 187 14.59 -17.89 -4.87
CA THR A 187 15.96 -17.69 -5.33
C THR A 187 16.49 -16.33 -4.90
N MET A 188 17.71 -16.28 -4.41
CA MET A 188 18.43 -15.06 -4.04
C MET A 188 19.73 -14.96 -4.84
N VAL A 189 20.02 -13.77 -5.36
CA VAL A 189 21.26 -13.48 -6.09
C VAL A 189 22.03 -12.45 -5.29
N PHE A 190 23.26 -12.77 -4.93
CA PHE A 190 24.19 -11.88 -4.24
C PHE A 190 25.35 -11.52 -5.18
N ASP A 191 25.53 -10.23 -5.39
CA ASP A 191 26.64 -9.65 -6.11
C ASP A 191 27.40 -8.70 -5.17
N GLU A 192 28.72 -8.61 -5.35
CA GLU A 192 29.60 -7.75 -4.56
C GLU A 192 29.57 -7.99 -3.02
N ILE A 193 29.06 -9.14 -2.56
CA ILE A 193 28.93 -9.43 -1.12
C ILE A 193 30.27 -9.53 -0.42
N ASP A 194 31.32 -9.87 -1.16
CA ASP A 194 32.70 -10.06 -0.75
C ASP A 194 33.58 -8.80 -0.88
N THR A 195 33.01 -7.68 -1.34
CA THR A 195 33.71 -6.41 -1.43
C THR A 195 34.10 -5.88 -0.04
N GLY A 196 35.39 -5.61 0.15
CA GLY A 196 35.93 -5.05 1.38
C GLY A 196 36.05 -6.04 2.55
N ILE A 197 35.90 -7.34 2.30
CA ILE A 197 36.17 -8.39 3.29
C ILE A 197 37.24 -9.37 2.84
N SER A 198 37.84 -10.05 3.79
CA SER A 198 38.85 -11.07 3.53
C SER A 198 38.97 -12.09 4.67
N GLY A 199 39.64 -13.19 4.43
CA GLY A 199 39.99 -14.17 5.47
C GLY A 199 38.80 -14.67 6.28
N ARG A 200 38.85 -14.51 7.59
CA ARG A 200 37.83 -15.02 8.52
C ARG A 200 36.45 -14.47 8.24
N MET A 201 36.33 -13.21 7.78
CA MET A 201 35.06 -12.62 7.50
C MET A 201 34.37 -13.23 6.28
N ALA A 202 35.14 -13.54 5.24
CA ALA A 202 34.63 -14.26 4.07
C ALA A 202 34.06 -15.64 4.44
N GLN A 203 34.69 -16.32 5.41
CA GLN A 203 34.20 -17.60 5.93
C GLN A 203 32.83 -17.43 6.63
N VAL A 204 32.66 -16.42 7.48
CA VAL A 204 31.37 -16.14 8.16
C VAL A 204 30.26 -15.83 7.16
N VAL A 205 30.55 -15.03 6.13
CA VAL A 205 29.60 -14.73 5.05
C VAL A 205 29.20 -16.01 4.32
N ALA A 206 30.18 -16.85 3.97
CA ALA A 206 29.96 -18.13 3.29
C ALA A 206 29.07 -19.08 4.11
N GLU A 207 29.34 -19.20 5.41
CA GLU A 207 28.54 -20.02 6.34
C GLU A 207 27.09 -19.53 6.45
N LYS A 208 26.86 -18.20 6.57
CA LYS A 208 25.51 -17.64 6.58
C LYS A 208 24.77 -17.87 5.26
N MET A 209 25.45 -17.75 4.13
CA MET A 209 24.86 -18.08 2.83
C MET A 209 24.52 -19.57 2.71
N ALA A 210 25.39 -20.46 3.19
CA ALA A 210 25.13 -21.89 3.21
C ALA A 210 23.91 -22.26 4.08
N LEU A 211 23.69 -21.56 5.21
CA LEU A 211 22.50 -21.75 6.04
C LEU A 211 21.21 -21.38 5.28
N ILE A 212 21.21 -20.28 4.55
CA ILE A 212 20.08 -19.87 3.69
C ILE A 212 19.89 -20.88 2.55
N ALA A 213 21.00 -21.35 1.94
CA ALA A 213 20.99 -22.28 0.82
C ALA A 213 20.38 -23.66 1.15
N ARG A 214 20.28 -24.04 2.44
CA ARG A 214 19.56 -25.26 2.86
C ARG A 214 18.05 -25.21 2.57
N LYS A 215 17.50 -24.02 2.47
CA LYS A 215 16.04 -23.84 2.29
C LYS A 215 15.67 -23.13 0.98
N ARG A 216 16.64 -22.52 0.30
CA ARG A 216 16.43 -21.66 -0.88
C ARG A 216 17.57 -21.78 -1.86
N GLN A 217 17.34 -21.46 -3.11
CA GLN A 217 18.43 -21.32 -4.07
C GLN A 217 19.18 -20.00 -3.79
N VAL A 218 20.50 -20.12 -3.66
CA VAL A 218 21.42 -18.97 -3.53
C VAL A 218 22.38 -18.99 -4.70
N ILE A 219 22.44 -17.89 -5.43
CA ILE A 219 23.44 -17.64 -6.49
C ILE A 219 24.33 -16.51 -6.00
N CYS A 220 25.64 -16.71 -6.03
CA CYS A 220 26.59 -15.69 -5.61
C CYS A 220 27.69 -15.51 -6.66
N VAL A 221 27.98 -14.24 -6.96
CA VAL A 221 29.19 -13.86 -7.73
C VAL A 221 30.26 -13.49 -6.73
N THR A 222 31.41 -14.17 -6.81
CA THR A 222 32.48 -14.00 -5.82
C THR A 222 33.87 -14.19 -6.45
N HIS A 223 34.85 -13.49 -5.90
CA HIS A 223 36.28 -13.69 -6.17
C HIS A 223 37.04 -14.33 -4.99
N LEU A 224 36.30 -14.59 -3.85
CA LEU A 224 36.92 -15.16 -2.65
C LEU A 224 36.79 -16.69 -2.60
N PRO A 225 37.90 -17.42 -2.42
CA PRO A 225 37.92 -18.88 -2.38
C PRO A 225 37.05 -19.46 -1.26
N GLN A 226 36.92 -18.77 -0.09
CA GLN A 226 36.10 -19.21 1.04
C GLN A 226 34.63 -19.32 0.65
N ILE A 227 34.12 -18.35 -0.11
CA ILE A 227 32.72 -18.35 -0.56
C ILE A 227 32.54 -19.39 -1.67
N ALA A 228 33.44 -19.43 -2.64
CA ALA A 228 33.40 -20.38 -3.76
C ALA A 228 33.42 -21.84 -3.28
N ALA A 229 34.24 -22.14 -2.27
CA ALA A 229 34.37 -23.50 -1.74
C ALA A 229 33.10 -24.01 -1.06
N MET A 230 32.33 -23.13 -0.40
CA MET A 230 31.08 -23.48 0.30
C MET A 230 29.91 -23.77 -0.64
N ALA A 231 30.02 -23.43 -1.92
CA ALA A 231 28.93 -23.64 -2.88
C ALA A 231 28.77 -25.13 -3.23
N ALA A 232 27.55 -25.64 -3.35
CA ALA A 232 27.27 -26.99 -3.84
C ALA A 232 27.68 -27.15 -5.32
N HIS A 233 27.46 -26.12 -6.12
CA HIS A 233 27.82 -26.06 -7.54
C HIS A 233 28.63 -24.79 -7.81
N GLN A 234 29.67 -24.90 -8.60
CA GLN A 234 30.53 -23.77 -8.94
C GLN A 234 30.56 -23.60 -10.45
N PHE A 235 30.30 -22.40 -10.92
CA PHE A 235 30.38 -21.99 -12.31
C PHE A 235 31.60 -21.09 -12.49
N LEU A 236 32.42 -21.37 -13.52
CA LEU A 236 33.51 -20.51 -13.93
C LEU A 236 33.03 -19.55 -15.01
N VAL A 237 33.27 -18.26 -14.78
CA VAL A 237 33.00 -17.18 -15.74
C VAL A 237 34.34 -16.74 -16.32
N GLU A 238 34.55 -16.95 -17.61
CA GLU A 238 35.75 -16.55 -18.32
C GLU A 238 35.44 -15.55 -19.43
N LYS A 239 36.26 -14.51 -19.53
CA LYS A 239 36.26 -13.58 -20.65
C LYS A 239 37.42 -13.89 -21.58
N ARG A 240 37.13 -14.18 -22.84
CA ARG A 240 38.13 -14.42 -23.88
C ARG A 240 38.02 -13.36 -24.95
N VAL A 241 39.16 -12.78 -25.32
CA VAL A 241 39.21 -11.83 -26.43
C VAL A 241 39.56 -12.63 -27.68
N GLU A 242 38.64 -12.64 -28.64
CA GLU A 242 38.81 -13.26 -29.94
C GLU A 242 38.71 -12.15 -31.01
N GLY A 243 39.91 -11.74 -31.51
CA GLY A 243 39.98 -10.56 -32.40
C GLY A 243 39.62 -9.28 -31.69
N GLU A 244 38.66 -8.53 -32.22
CA GLU A 244 38.14 -7.28 -31.63
C GLU A 244 36.93 -7.48 -30.67
N ARG A 245 36.48 -8.72 -30.45
CA ARG A 245 35.32 -9.04 -29.62
C ARG A 245 35.73 -9.77 -28.34
N THR A 246 35.07 -9.41 -27.27
CA THR A 246 35.17 -10.10 -25.99
C THR A 246 33.97 -11.03 -25.83
N ASN A 247 34.23 -12.32 -25.74
CA ASN A 247 33.23 -13.35 -25.48
C ASN A 247 33.28 -13.75 -24.00
N THR A 248 32.13 -13.83 -23.35
CA THR A 248 32.01 -14.34 -21.98
C THR A 248 31.42 -15.75 -22.02
N SER A 249 32.14 -16.71 -21.45
CA SER A 249 31.65 -18.08 -21.30
C SER A 249 31.38 -18.40 -19.84
N VAL A 250 30.33 -19.21 -19.61
CA VAL A 250 29.96 -19.71 -18.28
C VAL A 250 29.88 -21.23 -18.36
N ARG A 251 30.63 -21.94 -17.50
CA ARG A 251 30.57 -23.39 -17.46
C ARG A 251 30.56 -23.94 -16.04
N LEU A 252 29.87 -25.04 -15.82
CA LEU A 252 29.90 -25.79 -14.58
C LEU A 252 31.22 -26.50 -14.40
N LEU A 253 31.83 -26.40 -13.22
CA LEU A 253 33.08 -27.09 -12.91
C LEU A 253 32.81 -28.51 -12.36
N SER A 254 33.62 -29.47 -12.82
CA SER A 254 33.71 -30.79 -12.23
C SER A 254 34.41 -30.74 -10.86
N PRO A 255 34.30 -31.76 -9.98
CA PRO A 255 34.96 -31.76 -8.68
C PRO A 255 36.47 -31.52 -8.73
N LYS A 256 37.16 -32.05 -9.73
CA LYS A 256 38.62 -31.83 -9.93
C LYS A 256 38.89 -30.38 -10.33
N GLU A 257 38.13 -29.83 -11.26
CA GLU A 257 38.29 -28.45 -11.71
C GLU A 257 37.98 -27.46 -10.60
N ARG A 258 37.03 -27.77 -9.69
CA ARG A 258 36.76 -26.93 -8.50
C ARG A 258 38.00 -26.80 -7.62
N ILE A 259 38.75 -27.90 -7.36
CA ILE A 259 39.96 -27.84 -6.57
C ILE A 259 40.98 -26.92 -7.25
N SER A 260 41.19 -27.08 -8.56
CA SER A 260 42.13 -26.26 -9.33
C SER A 260 41.73 -24.78 -9.32
N GLU A 261 40.44 -24.46 -9.47
CA GLU A 261 39.98 -23.09 -9.48
C GLU A 261 40.07 -22.44 -8.09
N VAL A 262 39.71 -23.14 -7.03
CA VAL A 262 39.86 -22.63 -5.65
C VAL A 262 41.36 -22.45 -5.31
N ALA A 263 42.24 -23.35 -5.77
CA ALA A 263 43.68 -23.18 -5.62
C ALA A 263 44.21 -21.95 -6.37
N ARG A 264 43.73 -21.70 -7.60
CA ARG A 264 44.04 -20.50 -8.36
C ARG A 264 43.57 -19.22 -7.63
N MET A 265 42.38 -19.23 -7.04
CA MET A 265 41.83 -18.12 -6.24
C MET A 265 42.62 -17.87 -4.94
N LEU A 266 43.30 -18.90 -4.39
CA LEU A 266 44.18 -18.77 -3.22
C LEU A 266 45.56 -18.16 -3.57
N GLY A 267 45.79 -17.80 -4.83
CA GLY A 267 47.03 -17.17 -5.29
C GLY A 267 48.08 -18.16 -5.82
N GLY A 268 47.69 -19.41 -6.08
CA GLY A 268 48.53 -20.35 -6.81
C GLY A 268 48.66 -19.90 -8.28
N ALA A 269 49.90 -19.67 -8.75
CA ALA A 269 50.13 -19.45 -10.17
C ALA A 269 49.70 -20.70 -10.94
N ASP A 270 48.77 -20.54 -11.88
CA ASP A 270 48.15 -21.59 -12.69
C ASP A 270 47.47 -22.74 -11.90
N GLY A 271 47.24 -22.58 -10.57
CA GLY A 271 46.60 -23.60 -9.73
C GLY A 271 47.42 -24.88 -9.53
N SER A 272 48.73 -24.87 -9.86
CA SER A 272 49.58 -26.05 -9.87
C SER A 272 50.49 -26.21 -8.64
N GLU A 273 50.56 -25.24 -7.73
CA GLU A 273 51.38 -25.37 -6.52
C GLU A 273 50.76 -26.37 -5.54
N GLY A 274 51.50 -27.41 -5.15
CA GLY A 274 50.99 -28.51 -4.32
C GLY A 274 50.40 -28.08 -2.97
N SER A 275 50.89 -26.99 -2.36
CA SER A 275 50.34 -26.44 -1.11
C SER A 275 48.98 -25.79 -1.30
N ALA A 276 48.79 -25.03 -2.40
CA ALA A 276 47.51 -24.40 -2.73
C ALA A 276 46.42 -25.44 -3.08
N MET A 277 46.80 -26.48 -3.82
CA MET A 277 45.91 -27.61 -4.16
C MET A 277 45.45 -28.38 -2.91
N SER A 278 46.41 -28.66 -2.00
CA SER A 278 46.07 -29.33 -0.73
C SER A 278 45.14 -28.49 0.14
N HIS A 279 45.40 -27.18 0.21
CA HIS A 279 44.52 -26.26 0.95
C HIS A 279 43.14 -26.16 0.32
N ALA A 280 43.06 -26.00 -1.01
CA ALA A 280 41.80 -25.98 -1.75
C ALA A 280 40.97 -27.27 -1.54
N ALA A 281 41.61 -28.42 -1.56
CA ALA A 281 40.95 -29.69 -1.28
C ALA A 281 40.38 -29.74 0.15
N HIS A 282 41.10 -29.23 1.16
CA HIS A 282 40.62 -29.15 2.52
C HIS A 282 39.45 -28.15 2.69
N MET A 283 39.36 -27.13 1.88
CA MET A 283 38.24 -26.19 1.91
C MET A 283 36.97 -26.76 1.28
N LEU A 284 37.09 -27.72 0.37
CA LEU A 284 35.95 -28.28 -0.37
C LEU A 284 35.36 -29.54 0.30
N TYR A 285 36.13 -30.24 1.12
CA TYR A 285 35.82 -31.52 1.78
C TYR A 285 36.14 -31.48 3.26
#